data_d0b941777f3bc1e5438d3e6652b9e236
#
_entry.id   d0b941777f3bc1e5438d3e6652b9e236
#
_cell.length_a   1.000
_cell.length_b   1.000
_cell.length_c   1.000
_cell.angle_alpha   90.00
_cell.angle_beta   90.00
_cell.angle_gamma   90.00
#
_symmetry.space_group_name_H-M   'P 1'
#
loop_
_entity.id
_entity.type
_entity.pdbx_description
1 polymer ?
#
loop_
_entity_poly.entity_id
_entity_poly.type
_entity_poly.pdbx_seq_one_letter_code
_entity_poly.pdbx_strand_id
1 'polypeptide(L)'
;MRGLYLITNDDPLELLLAKLEGAMATREVAILQYRRKKVPKAEQAYEVEYMKAMCAEYRVPFVINDDLEMAVKYGVGVHLGQGDGEVAEAVARLPKDAVIGRTCLNSIELAEKAIAEGATYVAFGAIYATETKPEAGNIGLETLKEAKAKLNVPICAIGGLTLENSSEVIEAGADLCAVISDILGLSMSAIPDRIEQWADLFASKA
;
A
#
# COMPACT_ATOMS: atom_id res chain seq x y z
N MET A 1 -2.62 -8.82 -8.22
CA MET A 1 -3.18 -7.98 -7.13
C MET A 1 -3.87 -6.78 -7.76
N ARG A 2 -5.10 -6.48 -7.34
CA ARG A 2 -5.87 -5.32 -7.80
C ARG A 2 -6.85 -4.90 -6.72
N GLY A 3 -6.99 -3.61 -6.46
CA GLY A 3 -7.95 -3.07 -5.50
C GLY A 3 -7.38 -2.04 -4.53
N LEU A 4 -8.07 -1.86 -3.40
CA LEU A 4 -7.73 -0.90 -2.37
C LEU A 4 -6.50 -1.36 -1.56
N TYR A 5 -5.50 -0.51 -1.48
CA TYR A 5 -4.29 -0.70 -0.69
C TYR A 5 -4.37 0.22 0.55
N LEU A 6 -4.62 -0.36 1.71
CA LEU A 6 -4.77 0.41 2.94
C LEU A 6 -3.44 0.54 3.68
N ILE A 7 -3.11 1.77 4.08
CA ILE A 7 -1.90 2.07 4.87
C ILE A 7 -2.33 2.57 6.24
N THR A 8 -1.73 2.05 7.31
CA THR A 8 -2.04 2.47 8.68
C THR A 8 -1.62 3.93 8.93
N ASN A 9 -2.35 4.60 9.81
CA ASN A 9 -2.06 5.94 10.30
C ASN A 9 -1.51 5.91 11.73
N ASP A 10 -1.33 7.08 12.34
CA ASP A 10 -0.85 7.22 13.71
C ASP A 10 -1.98 7.45 14.75
N ASP A 11 -3.20 7.00 14.47
CA ASP A 11 -4.29 6.97 15.46
C ASP A 11 -3.90 6.18 16.73
N PRO A 12 -4.50 6.42 17.89
CA PRO A 12 -4.36 5.51 19.04
C PRO A 12 -4.64 4.07 18.64
N LEU A 13 -3.84 3.13 19.16
CA LEU A 13 -3.85 1.74 18.69
C LEU A 13 -5.25 1.09 18.74
N GLU A 14 -5.98 1.25 19.84
CA GLU A 14 -7.32 0.68 19.99
C GLU A 14 -8.29 1.18 18.91
N LEU A 15 -8.24 2.48 18.60
CA LEU A 15 -9.06 3.07 17.53
C LEU A 15 -8.64 2.54 16.16
N LEU A 16 -7.34 2.47 15.90
CA LEU A 16 -6.81 1.95 14.63
C LEU A 16 -7.24 0.49 14.43
N LEU A 17 -7.07 -0.37 15.45
CA LEU A 17 -7.45 -1.77 15.36
C LEU A 17 -8.94 -1.94 15.11
N ALA A 18 -9.80 -1.18 15.79
CA ALA A 18 -11.25 -1.23 15.56
C ALA A 18 -11.62 -0.80 14.13
N LYS A 19 -10.98 0.24 13.59
CA LYS A 19 -11.15 0.65 12.18
C LYS A 19 -10.69 -0.41 11.20
N LEU A 20 -9.53 -1.03 11.46
CA LEU A 20 -8.99 -2.09 10.61
C LEU A 20 -9.87 -3.35 10.63
N GLU A 21 -10.39 -3.75 11.78
CA GLU A 21 -11.36 -4.87 11.87
C GLU A 21 -12.59 -4.63 10.97
N GLY A 22 -13.18 -3.43 11.04
CA GLY A 22 -14.29 -3.06 10.17
C GLY A 22 -13.91 -3.07 8.68
N ALA A 23 -12.70 -2.62 8.36
CA ALA A 23 -12.18 -2.63 7.01
C ALA A 23 -11.95 -4.04 6.48
N MET A 24 -11.30 -4.91 7.26
CA MET A 24 -10.97 -6.28 6.87
C MET A 24 -12.21 -7.16 6.73
N ALA A 25 -13.25 -6.92 7.56
CA ALA A 25 -14.51 -7.66 7.52
C ALA A 25 -15.24 -7.53 6.16
N THR A 26 -15.01 -6.47 5.40
CA THR A 26 -15.54 -6.32 4.04
C THR A 26 -14.94 -7.32 3.05
N ARG A 27 -13.71 -7.81 3.30
CA ARG A 27 -12.91 -8.66 2.40
C ARG A 27 -12.51 -8.00 1.08
N GLU A 28 -12.62 -6.67 0.99
CA GLU A 28 -12.32 -5.88 -0.22
C GLU A 28 -10.98 -5.13 -0.16
N VAL A 29 -10.23 -5.28 0.96
CA VAL A 29 -8.88 -4.73 1.07
C VAL A 29 -7.89 -5.66 0.38
N ALA A 30 -7.15 -5.15 -0.61
CA ALA A 30 -6.19 -5.93 -1.40
C ALA A 30 -4.84 -6.11 -0.69
N ILE A 31 -4.37 -5.12 0.06
CA ILE A 31 -3.12 -5.13 0.84
C ILE A 31 -3.29 -4.24 2.07
N LEU A 32 -2.72 -4.63 3.20
CA LEU A 32 -2.50 -3.77 4.36
C LEU A 32 -1.01 -3.48 4.53
N GLN A 33 -0.63 -2.19 4.63
CA GLN A 33 0.72 -1.77 4.97
C GLN A 33 0.76 -1.22 6.39
N TYR A 34 1.68 -1.74 7.20
CA TYR A 34 2.02 -1.20 8.50
C TYR A 34 2.99 -0.02 8.37
N ARG A 35 2.54 1.19 8.69
CA ARG A 35 3.33 2.42 8.69
C ARG A 35 2.93 3.27 9.89
N ARG A 36 3.72 3.19 10.96
CA ARG A 36 3.48 3.84 12.26
C ARG A 36 4.72 4.62 12.68
N LYS A 37 5.01 5.72 12.00
CA LYS A 37 6.28 6.45 12.16
C LYS A 37 6.44 7.14 13.52
N LYS A 38 5.34 7.42 14.23
CA LYS A 38 5.34 8.06 15.55
C LYS A 38 5.40 7.06 16.70
N VAL A 39 5.23 5.77 16.44
CA VAL A 39 5.25 4.72 17.46
C VAL A 39 6.69 4.27 17.71
N PRO A 40 7.16 4.22 18.98
CA PRO A 40 8.48 3.70 19.31
C PRO A 40 8.66 2.24 18.84
N LYS A 41 9.84 1.91 18.32
CA LYS A 41 10.12 0.55 17.80
C LYS A 41 9.83 -0.57 18.80
N ALA A 42 10.01 -0.33 20.08
CA ALA A 42 9.72 -1.32 21.11
C ALA A 42 8.23 -1.68 21.20
N GLU A 43 7.34 -0.76 20.85
CA GLU A 43 5.90 -0.95 20.87
C GLU A 43 5.38 -1.52 19.55
N GLN A 44 6.09 -1.30 18.44
CA GLN A 44 5.69 -1.78 17.11
C GLN A 44 5.58 -3.30 17.03
N ALA A 45 6.35 -4.04 17.81
CA ALA A 45 6.34 -5.51 17.82
C ALA A 45 4.94 -6.08 18.10
N TYR A 46 4.28 -5.59 19.15
CA TYR A 46 2.92 -6.00 19.51
C TYR A 46 1.91 -5.65 18.42
N GLU A 47 2.00 -4.42 17.87
CA GLU A 47 1.11 -3.97 16.80
C GLU A 47 1.24 -4.82 15.54
N VAL A 48 2.48 -5.13 15.14
CA VAL A 48 2.76 -5.95 13.95
C VAL A 48 2.24 -7.39 14.13
N GLU A 49 2.43 -8.00 15.30
CA GLU A 49 1.91 -9.34 15.58
C GLU A 49 0.38 -9.38 15.50
N TYR A 50 -0.28 -8.38 16.07
CA TYR A 50 -1.75 -8.30 16.04
C TYR A 50 -2.26 -8.14 14.60
N MET A 51 -1.72 -7.17 13.86
CA MET A 51 -2.15 -6.90 12.48
C MET A 51 -1.79 -8.03 11.52
N LYS A 52 -0.67 -8.71 11.73
CA LYS A 52 -0.32 -9.93 10.98
C LYS A 52 -1.36 -11.03 11.20
N ALA A 53 -1.79 -11.27 12.44
CA ALA A 53 -2.81 -12.27 12.74
C ALA A 53 -4.16 -11.90 12.09
N MET A 54 -4.58 -10.64 12.20
CA MET A 54 -5.77 -10.12 11.54
C MET A 54 -5.71 -10.33 10.01
N CYS A 55 -4.62 -9.93 9.38
CA CYS A 55 -4.44 -10.11 7.94
C CYS A 55 -4.48 -11.58 7.51
N ALA A 56 -3.93 -12.49 8.32
CA ALA A 56 -3.97 -13.93 8.05
C ALA A 56 -5.42 -14.46 8.12
N GLU A 57 -6.22 -14.03 9.10
CA GLU A 57 -7.62 -14.40 9.24
C GLU A 57 -8.45 -13.98 8.01
N TYR A 58 -8.27 -12.77 7.56
CA TYR A 58 -9.00 -12.23 6.39
C TYR A 58 -8.34 -12.54 5.04
N ARG A 59 -7.17 -13.20 5.04
CA ARG A 59 -6.37 -13.55 3.85
C ARG A 59 -5.94 -12.32 3.04
N VAL A 60 -5.58 -11.25 3.74
CA VAL A 60 -5.05 -10.02 3.16
C VAL A 60 -3.53 -10.03 3.24
N PRO A 61 -2.79 -9.80 2.16
CA PRO A 61 -1.35 -9.60 2.19
C PRO A 61 -0.96 -8.47 3.16
N PHE A 62 0.05 -8.72 3.99
CA PHE A 62 0.54 -7.75 4.98
C PHE A 62 1.98 -7.37 4.70
N VAL A 63 2.28 -6.08 4.61
CA VAL A 63 3.62 -5.56 4.32
C VAL A 63 4.05 -4.54 5.38
N ILE A 64 5.35 -4.52 5.68
CA ILE A 64 5.98 -3.53 6.57
C ILE A 64 6.56 -2.41 5.72
N ASN A 65 6.34 -1.16 6.14
CA ASN A 65 6.93 0.01 5.49
C ASN A 65 8.40 0.19 5.89
N ASP A 66 9.30 0.27 4.92
CA ASP A 66 10.73 0.62 5.02
C ASP A 66 11.63 -0.33 5.85
N ASP A 67 11.09 -1.14 6.75
CA ASP A 67 11.86 -1.94 7.72
C ASP A 67 11.96 -3.42 7.29
N LEU A 68 13.01 -3.75 6.52
CA LEU A 68 13.27 -5.12 6.06
C LEU A 68 13.55 -6.07 7.23
N GLU A 69 14.27 -5.64 8.27
CA GLU A 69 14.57 -6.48 9.43
C GLU A 69 13.30 -6.90 10.16
N MET A 70 12.36 -5.98 10.31
CA MET A 70 11.06 -6.29 10.89
C MET A 70 10.27 -7.25 10.01
N ALA A 71 10.25 -7.02 8.69
CA ALA A 71 9.57 -7.90 7.75
C ALA A 71 10.14 -9.32 7.78
N VAL A 72 11.45 -9.49 7.84
CA VAL A 72 12.14 -10.78 7.98
C VAL A 72 11.78 -11.44 9.30
N LYS A 73 11.87 -10.70 10.41
CA LYS A 73 11.53 -11.21 11.76
C LYS A 73 10.12 -11.80 11.83
N TYR A 74 9.16 -11.15 11.20
CA TYR A 74 7.76 -11.60 11.24
C TYR A 74 7.35 -12.47 10.04
N GLY A 75 8.23 -12.66 9.06
CA GLY A 75 7.96 -13.47 7.87
C GLY A 75 6.81 -12.91 7.02
N VAL A 76 6.77 -11.58 6.84
CA VAL A 76 5.74 -10.86 6.07
C VAL A 76 6.38 -10.08 4.92
N GLY A 77 5.56 -9.44 4.08
CA GLY A 77 6.05 -8.62 2.98
C GLY A 77 6.69 -7.30 3.43
N VAL A 78 7.28 -6.58 2.49
CA VAL A 78 7.90 -5.28 2.72
C VAL A 78 7.61 -4.32 1.58
N HIS A 79 7.45 -3.03 1.90
CA HIS A 79 7.45 -1.94 0.93
C HIS A 79 8.65 -1.03 1.20
N LEU A 80 9.56 -0.91 0.21
CA LEU A 80 10.81 -0.16 0.33
C LEU A 80 10.73 1.17 -0.43
N GLY A 81 11.07 2.26 0.25
CA GLY A 81 11.41 3.53 -0.39
C GLY A 81 12.81 3.48 -1.01
N GLN A 82 13.21 4.53 -1.75
CA GLN A 82 14.49 4.53 -2.49
C GLN A 82 15.74 4.45 -1.59
N GLY A 83 15.63 4.87 -0.33
CA GLY A 83 16.73 4.83 0.66
C GLY A 83 16.67 3.68 1.66
N ASP A 84 15.72 2.74 1.53
CA ASP A 84 15.39 1.78 2.59
C ASP A 84 15.89 0.34 2.32
N GLY A 85 16.90 0.20 1.47
CA GLY A 85 17.50 -1.09 1.12
C GLY A 85 17.20 -1.52 -0.32
N GLU A 86 17.74 -2.67 -0.70
CA GLU A 86 17.63 -3.21 -2.06
C GLU A 86 16.54 -4.29 -2.14
N VAL A 87 15.78 -4.30 -3.24
CA VAL A 87 14.75 -5.30 -3.49
C VAL A 87 15.34 -6.71 -3.54
N ALA A 88 16.53 -6.87 -4.15
CA ALA A 88 17.22 -8.16 -4.23
C ALA A 88 17.53 -8.74 -2.85
N GLU A 89 17.88 -7.90 -1.85
CA GLU A 89 18.07 -8.34 -0.48
C GLU A 89 16.77 -8.83 0.16
N ALA A 90 15.67 -8.10 -0.05
CA ALA A 90 14.36 -8.50 0.43
C ALA A 90 13.94 -9.87 -0.17
N VAL A 91 14.13 -10.05 -1.47
CA VAL A 91 13.84 -11.33 -2.16
C VAL A 91 14.65 -12.49 -1.59
N ALA A 92 15.93 -12.26 -1.25
CA ALA A 92 16.81 -13.30 -0.70
C ALA A 92 16.43 -13.72 0.73
N ARG A 93 15.78 -12.84 1.50
CA ARG A 93 15.57 -13.02 2.95
C ARG A 93 14.11 -13.29 3.35
N LEU A 94 13.16 -12.88 2.54
CA LEU A 94 11.73 -13.05 2.82
C LEU A 94 11.20 -14.39 2.29
N PRO A 95 10.03 -14.86 2.78
CA PRO A 95 9.34 -16.01 2.20
C PRO A 95 9.12 -15.84 0.70
N LYS A 96 9.11 -16.95 -0.07
CA LYS A 96 8.99 -16.92 -1.54
C LYS A 96 7.71 -16.30 -2.06
N ASP A 97 6.66 -16.32 -1.26
CA ASP A 97 5.34 -15.76 -1.55
C ASP A 97 5.14 -14.36 -0.92
N ALA A 98 6.17 -13.79 -0.33
CA ALA A 98 6.09 -12.46 0.27
C ALA A 98 5.83 -11.39 -0.79
N VAL A 99 4.97 -10.45 -0.46
CA VAL A 99 4.72 -9.27 -1.27
C VAL A 99 5.84 -8.26 -1.05
N ILE A 100 6.55 -7.88 -2.11
CA ILE A 100 7.69 -6.95 -2.08
C ILE A 100 7.40 -5.79 -3.02
N GLY A 101 7.24 -4.61 -2.46
CA GLY A 101 6.97 -3.38 -3.20
C GLY A 101 8.12 -2.40 -3.19
N ARG A 102 8.19 -1.59 -4.25
CA ARG A 102 9.17 -0.52 -4.39
C ARG A 102 8.51 0.79 -4.77
N THR A 103 8.81 1.87 -4.05
CA THR A 103 8.51 3.24 -4.47
C THR A 103 9.41 3.63 -5.63
N CYS A 104 8.83 4.06 -6.75
CA CYS A 104 9.56 4.43 -7.97
C CYS A 104 9.40 5.90 -8.33
N LEU A 105 8.77 6.70 -7.48
CA LEU A 105 8.53 8.14 -7.69
C LEU A 105 7.77 8.37 -9.02
N ASN A 106 8.43 8.94 -10.04
CA ASN A 106 7.89 9.10 -11.38
C ASN A 106 8.83 8.49 -12.46
N SER A 107 9.67 7.52 -12.07
CA SER A 107 10.68 6.92 -12.96
C SER A 107 10.34 5.49 -13.34
N ILE A 108 10.17 5.27 -14.64
CA ILE A 108 9.99 3.92 -15.21
C ILE A 108 11.28 3.10 -15.06
N GLU A 109 12.45 3.70 -15.17
CA GLU A 109 13.74 3.02 -15.02
C GLU A 109 13.92 2.47 -13.61
N LEU A 110 13.49 3.20 -12.57
CA LEU A 110 13.48 2.68 -11.20
C LEU A 110 12.53 1.48 -11.04
N ALA A 111 11.40 1.51 -11.73
CA ALA A 111 10.45 0.40 -11.71
C ALA A 111 10.99 -0.83 -12.44
N GLU A 112 11.59 -0.65 -13.61
CA GLU A 112 12.24 -1.73 -14.38
C GLU A 112 13.37 -2.39 -13.57
N LYS A 113 14.21 -1.58 -12.90
CA LYS A 113 15.24 -2.08 -11.99
C LYS A 113 14.62 -2.90 -10.85
N ALA A 114 13.61 -2.36 -10.17
CA ALA A 114 12.96 -3.05 -9.06
C ALA A 114 12.33 -4.40 -9.50
N ILE A 115 11.70 -4.43 -10.68
CA ILE A 115 11.13 -5.66 -11.25
C ILE A 115 12.23 -6.67 -11.57
N ALA A 116 13.33 -6.23 -12.17
CA ALA A 116 14.48 -7.11 -12.46
C ALA A 116 15.10 -7.70 -11.18
N GLU A 117 15.03 -6.98 -10.06
CA GLU A 117 15.46 -7.45 -8.74
C GLU A 117 14.43 -8.35 -8.04
N GLY A 118 13.19 -8.44 -8.54
CA GLY A 118 12.15 -9.33 -8.04
C GLY A 118 11.02 -8.65 -7.25
N ALA A 119 10.82 -7.33 -7.40
CA ALA A 119 9.64 -6.65 -6.85
C ALA A 119 8.35 -7.26 -7.40
N THR A 120 7.37 -7.47 -6.53
CA THR A 120 6.07 -8.04 -6.90
C THR A 120 5.05 -6.98 -7.27
N TYR A 121 5.29 -5.73 -6.95
CA TYR A 121 4.59 -4.53 -7.44
C TYR A 121 5.49 -3.31 -7.34
N VAL A 122 5.16 -2.27 -8.09
CA VAL A 122 5.84 -0.98 -8.06
C VAL A 122 4.85 0.16 -7.79
N ALA A 123 5.29 1.19 -7.08
CA ALA A 123 4.44 2.31 -6.69
C ALA A 123 4.95 3.63 -7.27
N PHE A 124 4.03 4.40 -7.86
CA PHE A 124 4.26 5.73 -8.40
C PHE A 124 3.47 6.79 -7.63
N GLY A 125 4.09 7.90 -7.35
CA GLY A 125 3.46 8.99 -6.59
C GLY A 125 4.46 10.08 -6.18
N ALA A 126 3.96 11.19 -5.63
CA ALA A 126 2.53 11.40 -5.34
C ALA A 126 1.76 11.78 -6.61
N ILE A 127 0.63 11.11 -6.84
CA ILE A 127 -0.24 11.40 -8.01
C ILE A 127 -0.84 12.79 -7.88
N TYR A 128 -1.37 13.12 -6.70
CA TYR A 128 -1.89 14.43 -6.33
C TYR A 128 -1.15 14.98 -5.10
N ALA A 129 -1.30 16.26 -4.83
CA ALA A 129 -0.75 16.86 -3.63
C ALA A 129 -1.26 16.14 -2.37
N THR A 130 -0.39 15.94 -1.39
CA THR A 130 -0.71 15.19 -0.17
C THR A 130 -0.08 15.84 1.06
N GLU A 131 -0.82 15.85 2.17
CA GLU A 131 -0.33 16.33 3.44
C GLU A 131 0.68 15.35 4.11
N THR A 132 0.61 14.07 3.76
CA THR A 132 1.47 13.03 4.36
C THR A 132 2.94 13.16 3.94
N LYS A 133 3.20 13.62 2.69
CA LYS A 133 4.53 13.90 2.15
C LYS A 133 4.45 15.10 1.20
N PRO A 134 4.39 16.32 1.71
CA PRO A 134 4.24 17.53 0.87
C PRO A 134 5.35 17.70 -0.16
N GLU A 135 6.54 17.15 0.13
CA GLU A 135 7.73 17.20 -0.74
C GLU A 135 7.67 16.22 -1.93
N ALA A 136 6.73 15.28 -1.94
CA ALA A 136 6.67 14.24 -2.98
C ALA A 136 6.23 14.75 -4.36
N GLY A 137 5.79 16.00 -4.44
CA GLY A 137 5.35 16.62 -5.71
C GLY A 137 3.96 16.12 -6.17
N ASN A 138 3.67 16.42 -7.42
CA ASN A 138 2.47 15.98 -8.12
C ASN A 138 2.88 15.52 -9.53
N ILE A 139 2.86 14.19 -9.75
CA ILE A 139 3.35 13.59 -11.01
C ILE A 139 2.25 13.41 -12.06
N GLY A 140 0.98 13.56 -11.67
CA GLY A 140 -0.15 13.36 -12.58
C GLY A 140 -0.32 11.92 -13.06
N LEU A 141 -1.05 11.74 -14.16
CA LEU A 141 -1.48 10.43 -14.66
C LEU A 141 -0.58 9.86 -15.78
N GLU A 142 0.25 10.68 -16.41
CA GLU A 142 1.03 10.25 -17.59
C GLU A 142 2.02 9.12 -17.24
N THR A 143 2.64 9.18 -16.05
CA THR A 143 3.55 8.13 -15.58
C THR A 143 2.81 6.79 -15.42
N LEU A 144 1.56 6.79 -14.96
CA LEU A 144 0.76 5.56 -14.83
C LEU A 144 0.45 4.95 -16.19
N LYS A 145 0.09 5.76 -17.18
CA LYS A 145 -0.17 5.31 -18.55
C LYS A 145 1.07 4.68 -19.18
N GLU A 146 2.22 5.34 -19.00
CA GLU A 146 3.50 4.82 -19.48
C GLU A 146 3.87 3.51 -18.76
N ALA A 147 3.74 3.46 -17.44
CA ALA A 147 3.98 2.25 -16.65
C ALA A 147 3.09 1.10 -17.11
N LYS A 148 1.80 1.35 -17.33
CA LYS A 148 0.86 0.30 -17.80
C LYS A 148 1.22 -0.24 -19.17
N ALA A 149 1.77 0.59 -20.04
CA ALA A 149 2.19 0.17 -21.38
C ALA A 149 3.49 -0.65 -21.38
N LYS A 150 4.38 -0.43 -20.39
CA LYS A 150 5.75 -1.00 -20.38
C LYS A 150 5.96 -2.11 -19.35
N LEU A 151 5.25 -2.08 -18.23
CA LEU A 151 5.50 -2.97 -17.10
C LEU A 151 4.47 -4.09 -17.02
N ASN A 152 4.90 -5.24 -16.52
CA ASN A 152 4.09 -6.47 -16.43
C ASN A 152 3.81 -6.92 -14.98
N VAL A 153 3.99 -6.03 -14.02
CA VAL A 153 3.64 -6.23 -12.60
C VAL A 153 2.52 -5.27 -12.19
N PRO A 154 1.79 -5.53 -11.10
CA PRO A 154 0.82 -4.60 -10.58
C PRO A 154 1.41 -3.21 -10.32
N ILE A 155 0.68 -2.17 -10.74
CA ILE A 155 1.04 -0.77 -10.60
C ILE A 155 0.22 -0.18 -9.47
N CYS A 156 0.89 0.32 -8.45
CA CYS A 156 0.29 1.03 -7.34
C CYS A 156 0.38 2.54 -7.54
N ALA A 157 -0.74 3.22 -7.47
CA ALA A 157 -0.79 4.68 -7.39
C ALA A 157 -0.91 5.11 -5.93
N ILE A 158 -0.17 6.15 -5.53
CA ILE A 158 -0.18 6.68 -4.16
C ILE A 158 -0.06 8.20 -4.17
N GLY A 159 -0.61 8.84 -3.16
CA GLY A 159 -0.51 10.28 -2.88
C GLY A 159 -1.75 11.05 -3.25
N GLY A 160 -2.45 11.56 -2.24
CA GLY A 160 -3.64 12.41 -2.37
C GLY A 160 -4.86 11.70 -2.98
N LEU A 161 -4.90 10.36 -2.98
CA LEU A 161 -6.00 9.60 -3.54
C LEU A 161 -7.22 9.59 -2.62
N THR A 162 -8.37 9.79 -3.22
CA THR A 162 -9.70 9.62 -2.63
C THR A 162 -10.58 8.85 -3.62
N LEU A 163 -11.71 8.33 -3.14
CA LEU A 163 -12.67 7.67 -4.02
C LEU A 163 -13.10 8.59 -5.19
N GLU A 164 -13.29 9.89 -4.91
CA GLU A 164 -13.79 10.86 -5.86
C GLU A 164 -12.81 11.18 -6.99
N ASN A 165 -11.49 11.08 -6.74
CA ASN A 165 -10.47 11.40 -7.74
C ASN A 165 -9.79 10.17 -8.37
N SER A 166 -10.16 8.96 -7.98
CA SER A 166 -9.43 7.75 -8.38
C SER A 166 -9.97 7.04 -9.62
N SER A 167 -11.12 7.45 -10.16
CA SER A 167 -11.65 6.88 -11.41
C SER A 167 -10.62 7.00 -12.55
N GLU A 168 -10.11 8.20 -12.78
CA GLU A 168 -9.11 8.47 -13.82
C GLU A 168 -7.73 7.83 -13.51
N VAL A 169 -7.40 7.65 -12.24
CA VAL A 169 -6.16 6.98 -11.80
C VAL A 169 -6.20 5.49 -12.19
N ILE A 170 -7.32 4.82 -11.96
CA ILE A 170 -7.53 3.42 -12.33
C ILE A 170 -7.55 3.29 -13.86
N GLU A 171 -8.24 4.18 -14.56
CA GLU A 171 -8.27 4.21 -16.03
C GLU A 171 -6.88 4.45 -16.65
N ALA A 172 -6.04 5.24 -15.97
CA ALA A 172 -4.65 5.45 -16.39
C ALA A 172 -3.75 4.23 -16.21
N GLY A 173 -4.22 3.18 -15.51
CA GLY A 173 -3.51 1.90 -15.40
C GLY A 173 -3.14 1.47 -13.99
N ALA A 174 -3.59 2.17 -12.94
CA ALA A 174 -3.37 1.71 -11.58
C ALA A 174 -4.15 0.42 -11.30
N ASP A 175 -3.43 -0.61 -10.86
CA ASP A 175 -4.01 -1.86 -10.36
C ASP A 175 -4.31 -1.75 -8.86
N LEU A 176 -3.55 -0.95 -8.13
CA LEU A 176 -3.70 -0.70 -6.70
C LEU A 176 -3.79 0.82 -6.45
N CYS A 177 -4.71 1.24 -5.60
CA CYS A 177 -4.79 2.61 -5.08
C CYS A 177 -4.47 2.61 -3.59
N ALA A 178 -3.34 3.22 -3.21
CA ALA A 178 -2.90 3.29 -1.82
C ALA A 178 -3.45 4.53 -1.13
N VAL A 179 -4.17 4.32 -0.04
CA VAL A 179 -4.83 5.38 0.72
C VAL A 179 -4.57 5.27 2.23
N ILE A 180 -4.65 6.39 2.92
CA ILE A 180 -4.66 6.49 4.38
C ILE A 180 -5.94 7.18 4.82
N SER A 181 -6.01 8.49 4.64
CA SER A 181 -7.05 9.36 5.21
C SER A 181 -8.42 9.15 4.59
N ASP A 182 -8.51 8.74 3.33
CA ASP A 182 -9.79 8.46 2.66
C ASP A 182 -10.60 7.33 3.35
N ILE A 183 -9.91 6.45 4.08
CA ILE A 183 -10.53 5.40 4.88
C ILE A 183 -10.36 5.68 6.38
N LEU A 184 -9.13 5.80 6.86
CA LEU A 184 -8.87 5.89 8.31
C LEU A 184 -9.21 7.26 8.90
N GLY A 185 -9.45 8.28 8.08
CA GLY A 185 -10.01 9.57 8.49
C GLY A 185 -11.51 9.52 8.81
N LEU A 186 -12.21 8.47 8.45
CA LEU A 186 -13.65 8.30 8.65
C LEU A 186 -13.98 7.79 10.05
N SER A 187 -15.26 7.93 10.44
CA SER A 187 -15.80 7.20 11.60
C SER A 187 -15.81 5.70 11.33
N MET A 188 -15.72 4.89 12.39
CA MET A 188 -15.74 3.41 12.26
C MET A 188 -16.95 2.89 11.49
N SER A 189 -18.12 3.51 11.68
CA SER A 189 -19.36 3.09 11.01
C SER A 189 -19.39 3.40 9.51
N ALA A 190 -18.59 4.35 9.05
CA ALA A 190 -18.57 4.75 7.63
C ALA A 190 -17.50 3.96 6.81
N ILE A 191 -16.58 3.30 7.47
CA ILE A 191 -15.47 2.61 6.78
C ILE A 191 -15.95 1.48 5.87
N PRO A 192 -16.83 0.55 6.30
CA PRO A 192 -17.27 -0.54 5.43
C PRO A 192 -17.89 -0.03 4.13
N ASP A 193 -18.83 0.89 4.20
CA ASP A 193 -19.51 1.45 3.02
C ASP A 193 -18.51 2.13 2.08
N ARG A 194 -17.51 2.84 2.63
CA ARG A 194 -16.49 3.50 1.81
C ARG A 194 -15.61 2.48 1.08
N ILE A 195 -15.26 1.38 1.71
CA ILE A 195 -14.48 0.30 1.10
C ILE A 195 -15.28 -0.42 0.02
N GLU A 196 -16.57 -0.67 0.22
CA GLU A 196 -17.45 -1.24 -0.79
C GLU A 196 -17.55 -0.33 -2.03
N GLN A 197 -17.65 0.98 -1.84
CA GLN A 197 -17.61 1.96 -2.94
C GLN A 197 -16.27 1.89 -3.71
N TRP A 198 -15.14 1.67 -3.04
CA TRP A 198 -13.87 1.44 -3.71
C TRP A 198 -13.87 0.14 -4.53
N ALA A 199 -14.42 -0.93 -3.98
CA ALA A 199 -14.55 -2.20 -4.70
C ALA A 199 -15.43 -2.04 -5.96
N ASP A 200 -16.56 -1.35 -5.84
CA ASP A 200 -17.44 -1.04 -6.98
C ASP A 200 -16.73 -0.19 -8.05
N LEU A 201 -15.93 0.80 -7.62
CA LEU A 201 -15.14 1.62 -8.55
C LEU A 201 -14.15 0.74 -9.33
N PHE A 202 -13.40 -0.13 -8.65
CA PHE A 202 -12.48 -1.07 -9.32
C PHE A 202 -13.21 -2.05 -10.25
N ALA A 203 -14.37 -2.56 -9.85
CA ALA A 203 -15.18 -3.45 -10.66
C ALA A 203 -15.70 -2.76 -11.93
N SER A 204 -16.10 -1.49 -11.84
CA SER A 204 -16.59 -0.70 -12.98
C SER A 204 -15.52 -0.39 -14.04
N LYS A 205 -14.24 -0.57 -13.71
CA LYS A 205 -13.07 -0.30 -14.57
C LYS A 205 -12.29 -1.60 -14.92
N ALA A 206 -12.91 -2.76 -14.73
CA ALA A 206 -12.29 -4.06 -15.03
C ALA A 206 -12.28 -4.39 -16.53
#